data_9efe5f3e1801d50c6dbaadbd4d36c304
#
_entry.id   9efe5f3e1801d50c6dbaadbd4d36c304
#
_cell.length_a   1.000
_cell.length_b   1.000
_cell.length_c   1.000
_cell.angle_alpha   90.00
_cell.angle_beta   90.00
_cell.angle_gamma   90.00
#
_symmetry.space_group_name_H-M   'P 1'
#
loop_
_entity.id
_entity.type
_entity.pdbx_description
1 polymer ?
#
loop_
_entity_poly.entity_id
_entity_poly.type
_entity_poly.pdbx_seq_one_letter_code
_entity_poly.pdbx_strand_id
1 'polypeptide(L)'
;MAVQKKHKAVKLIRTEPSMMSFPVRLGEVVEFKNGLPGFEHITQYRFRFEDGIQPFLFMDAQDDSGVSFVCVDTFYLVPDYEINMSPELVKALEVDELEDIAVFSIATVGESVQDTTANLMSPLIVNLKSMLGEQVILENSTY
;
A
#
# COMPACT_ATOMS: atom_id res chain seq x y z
N MET A 1 -5.10 13.30 -23.82
CA MET A 1 -5.37 12.64 -23.72
C MET A 1 -6.07 11.98 -23.90
N ALA A 2 -5.96 11.99 -24.37
CA ALA A 2 -6.66 11.30 -24.69
C ALA A 2 -7.02 10.45 -24.04
N VAL A 3 -7.30 10.46 -24.01
CA VAL A 3 -7.64 9.77 -23.33
C VAL A 3 -7.47 8.67 -23.31
N GLN A 4 -6.81 8.52 -23.02
CA GLN A 4 -6.68 7.31 -22.98
C GLN A 4 -7.76 6.61 -22.46
N LYS A 5 -8.47 6.18 -23.19
CA LYS A 5 -9.70 5.61 -22.81
C LYS A 5 -9.57 4.23 -22.28
N LYS A 6 -8.51 3.56 -22.63
CA LYS A 6 -8.24 2.22 -22.13
C LYS A 6 -7.08 2.26 -21.18
N HIS A 7 -7.24 1.63 -20.04
CA HIS A 7 -6.16 1.41 -19.10
C HIS A 7 -5.60 0.01 -19.36
N LYS A 8 -4.30 -0.10 -19.36
CA LYS A 8 -3.63 -1.37 -19.62
C LYS A 8 -3.09 -1.92 -18.31
N ALA A 9 -2.96 -3.24 -18.25
CA ALA A 9 -2.27 -3.87 -17.14
C ALA A 9 -0.83 -3.36 -17.12
N VAL A 10 -0.31 -3.09 -15.94
CA VAL A 10 1.02 -2.52 -15.77
C VAL A 10 1.77 -3.32 -14.72
N LYS A 11 3.02 -3.61 -15.01
CA LYS A 11 3.89 -4.28 -14.05
C LYS A 11 4.64 -3.24 -13.25
N LEU A 12 4.45 -3.27 -11.95
CA LEU A 12 5.13 -2.36 -11.04
C LEU A 12 6.35 -3.06 -10.46
N ILE A 13 7.51 -2.46 -10.70
CA ILE A 13 8.77 -2.90 -10.11
C ILE A 13 9.54 -1.68 -9.67
N ARG A 14 10.49 -1.86 -8.77
CA ARG A 14 11.39 -0.80 -8.35
C ARG A 14 12.80 -1.17 -8.75
N THR A 15 13.46 -0.27 -9.44
CA THR A 15 14.84 -0.49 -9.90
C THR A 15 15.87 0.04 -8.91
N GLU A 16 15.43 0.84 -7.94
CA GLU A 16 16.30 1.38 -6.93
C GLU A 16 15.88 0.87 -5.56
N PRO A 17 16.80 0.77 -4.60
CA PRO A 17 16.44 0.31 -3.26
C PRO A 17 15.35 1.20 -2.67
N SER A 18 14.35 0.57 -2.08
CA SER A 18 13.34 1.31 -1.33
C SER A 18 13.93 1.69 0.00
N MET A 19 13.88 2.97 0.33
CA MET A 19 14.48 3.50 1.53
C MET A 19 13.48 4.12 2.48
N MET A 20 12.21 3.82 2.31
CA MET A 20 11.17 4.45 3.12
C MET A 20 11.23 5.97 3.04
N SER A 21 11.72 6.46 1.91
CA SER A 21 11.95 7.89 1.74
C SER A 21 10.95 8.56 0.83
N PHE A 22 9.95 7.81 0.33
CA PHE A 22 8.96 8.48 -0.46
C PHE A 22 8.17 9.40 0.45
N PRO A 23 7.80 10.57 -0.08
CA PRO A 23 7.10 11.56 0.73
C PRO A 23 5.68 11.11 0.99
N VAL A 24 5.52 10.27 1.98
CA VAL A 24 4.18 9.99 2.47
C VAL A 24 3.66 11.29 3.02
N ARG A 25 2.52 11.71 2.56
CA ARG A 25 1.93 12.95 3.00
C ARG A 25 1.26 12.71 4.34
N LEU A 26 2.03 12.91 5.40
CA LEU A 26 1.52 12.76 6.75
C LEU A 26 0.32 13.65 6.96
N GLY A 27 -0.71 13.10 7.57
CA GLY A 27 -1.91 13.85 7.86
C GLY A 27 -2.91 13.91 6.72
N GLU A 28 -2.55 13.41 5.54
CA GLU A 28 -3.52 13.31 4.45
C GLU A 28 -4.24 11.97 4.49
N VAL A 29 -5.51 12.00 4.11
CA VAL A 29 -6.36 10.82 4.14
C VAL A 29 -6.19 10.02 2.87
N VAL A 30 -6.00 8.71 3.01
CA VAL A 30 -6.03 7.77 1.90
C VAL A 30 -7.41 7.12 1.90
N GLU A 31 -8.04 7.12 0.75
CA GLU A 31 -9.37 6.53 0.59
C GLU A 31 -9.24 5.12 0.01
N PHE A 32 -9.72 4.13 0.75
CA PHE A 32 -9.87 2.76 0.27
C PHE A 32 -11.36 2.56 0.02
N LYS A 33 -11.81 2.79 -1.19
CA LYS A 33 -13.24 2.83 -1.51
C LYS A 33 -13.99 1.55 -1.13
N ASN A 34 -13.30 0.42 -1.21
CA ASN A 34 -13.88 -0.87 -0.86
C ASN A 34 -13.53 -1.31 0.55
N GLY A 35 -12.85 -0.46 1.32
CA GLY A 35 -12.35 -0.84 2.62
C GLY A 35 -11.26 -1.90 2.52
N LEU A 36 -10.99 -2.55 3.63
CA LEU A 36 -10.07 -3.69 3.68
C LEU A 36 -10.85 -4.93 4.10
N PRO A 37 -10.44 -6.13 3.69
CA PRO A 37 -11.15 -7.35 4.08
C PRO A 37 -11.33 -7.44 5.59
N GLY A 38 -12.56 -7.63 6.04
CA GLY A 38 -12.89 -7.64 7.46
C GLY A 38 -13.17 -6.26 8.03
N PHE A 39 -12.87 -5.19 7.28
CA PHE A 39 -13.04 -3.81 7.73
C PHE A 39 -13.66 -2.96 6.61
N GLU A 40 -14.58 -3.54 5.87
CA GLU A 40 -15.14 -2.89 4.68
C GLU A 40 -15.88 -1.58 4.99
N HIS A 41 -16.33 -1.43 6.20
CA HIS A 41 -17.04 -0.22 6.63
C HIS A 41 -16.08 0.95 6.90
N ILE A 42 -14.78 0.72 6.93
CA ILE A 42 -13.79 1.77 7.15
C ILE A 42 -13.09 2.02 5.83
N THR A 43 -13.25 3.24 5.32
CA THR A 43 -12.71 3.59 4.00
C THR A 43 -11.62 4.64 4.04
N GLN A 44 -11.42 5.29 5.17
CA GLN A 44 -10.45 6.38 5.27
C GLN A 44 -9.41 6.10 6.34
N TYR A 45 -8.15 6.29 5.96
CA TYR A 45 -7.01 6.03 6.82
C TYR A 45 -5.97 7.13 6.66
N ARG A 46 -5.12 7.30 7.68
CA ARG A 46 -3.95 8.18 7.60
C ARG A 46 -2.72 7.40 8.00
N PHE A 47 -1.63 7.65 7.31
CA PHE A 47 -0.36 7.07 7.70
C PHE A 47 0.25 7.90 8.84
N ARG A 48 0.91 7.21 9.75
CA ARG A 48 1.55 7.84 10.91
C ARG A 48 2.91 7.20 11.12
N PHE A 49 3.92 8.05 11.21
CA PHE A 49 5.28 7.61 11.47
C PHE A 49 5.62 7.90 12.92
N GLU A 50 6.39 7.00 13.53
CA GLU A 50 6.93 7.21 14.87
C GLU A 50 8.41 6.85 14.86
N ASP A 51 9.19 7.60 15.65
CA ASP A 51 10.61 7.32 15.80
C ASP A 51 10.79 5.99 16.52
N GLY A 52 11.82 5.27 16.13
CA GLY A 52 12.19 4.04 16.82
C GLY A 52 11.50 2.79 16.31
N ILE A 53 10.58 2.90 15.36
CA ILE A 53 9.90 1.73 14.82
C ILE A 53 10.22 1.47 13.34
N GLN A 54 11.11 2.27 12.73
CA GLN A 54 11.48 2.00 11.35
C GLN A 54 11.93 0.56 11.22
N PRO A 55 11.59 -0.13 10.13
CA PRO A 55 10.93 0.38 8.90
C PRO A 55 9.40 0.34 8.93
N PHE A 56 8.80 0.23 10.09
CA PHE A 56 7.35 0.14 10.22
C PHE A 56 6.71 1.51 10.33
N LEU A 57 5.46 1.58 9.94
CA LEU A 57 4.62 2.77 10.12
C LEU A 57 3.20 2.31 10.45
N PHE A 58 2.40 3.23 10.92
CA PHE A 58 1.00 2.93 11.24
C PHE A 58 0.07 3.47 10.16
N MET A 59 -1.03 2.77 9.95
CA MET A 59 -2.13 3.25 9.13
C MET A 59 -3.36 3.28 10.02
N ASP A 60 -3.78 4.48 10.41
CA ASP A 60 -4.83 4.68 11.40
C ASP A 60 -6.16 4.96 10.75
N ALA A 61 -7.20 4.22 11.14
CA ALA A 61 -8.56 4.46 10.67
C ALA A 61 -9.03 5.84 11.15
N GLN A 62 -9.77 6.52 10.29
CA GLN A 62 -10.25 7.87 10.58
C GLN A 62 -11.69 7.89 11.09
N ASP A 63 -12.16 6.78 11.61
CA ASP A 63 -13.44 6.72 12.32
C ASP A 63 -13.17 6.58 13.82
N ASP A 64 -14.19 6.30 14.59
CA ASP A 64 -14.09 6.20 16.04
C ASP A 64 -13.72 4.79 16.51
N SER A 65 -13.37 3.90 15.58
CA SER A 65 -13.14 2.49 15.91
C SER A 65 -11.85 2.25 16.69
N GLY A 66 -10.85 3.11 16.50
CA GLY A 66 -9.53 2.88 17.07
C GLY A 66 -8.71 1.85 16.29
N VAL A 67 -9.18 1.41 15.14
CA VAL A 67 -8.45 0.45 14.32
C VAL A 67 -7.19 1.08 13.74
N SER A 68 -6.09 0.36 13.85
CA SER A 68 -4.80 0.78 13.32
C SER A 68 -4.06 -0.44 12.82
N PHE A 69 -3.42 -0.30 11.67
CA PHE A 69 -2.61 -1.37 11.10
C PHE A 69 -1.14 -0.98 11.13
N VAL A 70 -0.29 -1.96 11.42
CA VAL A 70 1.14 -1.78 11.27
C VAL A 70 1.49 -2.19 9.85
N CYS A 71 2.23 -1.34 9.16
CA CYS A 71 2.58 -1.55 7.76
C CYS A 71 4.08 -1.40 7.56
N VAL A 72 4.55 -1.93 6.45
CA VAL A 72 5.94 -1.77 6.04
C VAL A 72 5.97 -1.64 4.52
N ASP A 73 6.92 -0.85 4.01
CA ASP A 73 7.11 -0.73 2.57
C ASP A 73 7.52 -2.10 2.02
N THR A 74 6.70 -2.65 1.13
CA THR A 74 6.93 -3.98 0.60
C THR A 74 8.28 -4.08 -0.12
N PHE A 75 8.64 -3.05 -0.88
CA PHE A 75 9.92 -3.05 -1.61
C PHE A 75 11.13 -2.92 -0.68
N TYR A 76 10.94 -2.42 0.53
CA TYR A 76 11.99 -2.43 1.52
C TYR A 76 12.31 -3.85 1.95
N LEU A 77 11.27 -4.68 2.12
CA LEU A 77 11.44 -6.08 2.52
C LEU A 77 11.90 -6.96 1.37
N VAL A 78 11.33 -6.74 0.20
CA VAL A 78 11.56 -7.56 -0.99
C VAL A 78 11.87 -6.61 -2.14
N PRO A 79 13.15 -6.22 -2.33
CA PRO A 79 13.50 -5.23 -3.33
C PRO A 79 13.12 -5.61 -4.76
N ASP A 80 13.06 -6.89 -5.07
CA ASP A 80 12.68 -7.36 -6.40
C ASP A 80 11.21 -7.80 -6.48
N TYR A 81 10.41 -7.35 -5.54
CA TYR A 81 8.97 -7.62 -5.55
C TYR A 81 8.34 -7.07 -6.83
N GLU A 82 7.42 -7.84 -7.40
CA GLU A 82 6.74 -7.45 -8.64
C GLU A 82 5.24 -7.55 -8.45
N ILE A 83 4.53 -6.56 -8.97
CA ILE A 83 3.07 -6.55 -8.95
C ILE A 83 2.58 -6.25 -10.35
N ASN A 84 1.67 -7.10 -10.82
CA ASN A 84 0.96 -6.83 -12.07
C ASN A 84 -0.36 -6.17 -11.71
N MET A 85 -0.46 -4.87 -12.03
CA MET A 85 -1.68 -4.13 -11.78
C MET A 85 -2.63 -4.29 -12.95
N SER A 86 -3.84 -4.78 -12.65
CA SER A 86 -4.86 -4.94 -13.69
C SER A 86 -5.30 -3.60 -14.25
N PRO A 87 -5.87 -3.57 -15.45
CA PRO A 87 -6.42 -2.32 -15.97
C PRO A 87 -7.48 -1.72 -15.05
N GLU A 88 -8.27 -2.55 -14.38
CA GLU A 88 -9.27 -2.10 -13.43
C GLU A 88 -8.64 -1.39 -12.25
N LEU A 89 -7.53 -1.94 -11.74
CA LEU A 89 -6.83 -1.33 -10.62
C LEU A 89 -6.20 -0.01 -11.02
N VAL A 90 -5.56 0.03 -12.19
CA VAL A 90 -4.95 1.27 -12.71
C VAL A 90 -6.02 2.37 -12.81
N LYS A 91 -7.19 2.01 -13.29
CA LYS A 91 -8.30 2.95 -13.40
C LYS A 91 -8.83 3.37 -12.03
N ALA A 92 -9.05 2.39 -11.15
CA ALA A 92 -9.61 2.65 -9.82
C ALA A 92 -8.75 3.59 -9.00
N LEU A 93 -7.42 3.47 -9.12
CA LEU A 93 -6.48 4.31 -8.39
C LEU A 93 -6.07 5.56 -9.16
N GLU A 94 -6.60 5.75 -10.36
CA GLU A 94 -6.31 6.91 -11.20
C GLU A 94 -4.81 7.08 -11.44
N VAL A 95 -4.14 5.98 -11.80
CA VAL A 95 -2.70 5.97 -11.94
C VAL A 95 -2.28 6.67 -13.22
N ASP A 96 -1.46 7.73 -13.09
CA ASP A 96 -0.84 8.41 -14.22
C ASP A 96 0.63 8.01 -14.34
N GLU A 97 1.31 7.97 -13.18
CA GLU A 97 2.74 7.73 -13.12
C GLU A 97 3.03 6.63 -12.12
N LEU A 98 3.82 5.65 -12.50
CA LEU A 98 4.17 4.55 -11.58
C LEU A 98 4.98 5.01 -10.39
N GLU A 99 5.71 6.11 -10.54
CA GLU A 99 6.52 6.64 -9.44
C GLU A 99 5.69 7.20 -8.29
N ASP A 100 4.39 7.46 -8.52
CA ASP A 100 3.49 7.91 -7.47
C ASP A 100 2.92 6.77 -6.64
N ILE A 101 3.21 5.54 -7.02
CA ILE A 101 2.63 4.37 -6.38
C ILE A 101 3.52 3.88 -5.25
N ALA A 102 2.93 3.76 -4.06
CA ALA A 102 3.56 3.13 -2.91
C ALA A 102 2.88 1.79 -2.67
N VAL A 103 3.65 0.84 -2.17
CA VAL A 103 3.13 -0.50 -1.87
C VAL A 103 3.52 -0.84 -0.45
N PHE A 104 2.52 -1.19 0.34
CA PHE A 104 2.72 -1.55 1.74
C PHE A 104 2.22 -2.96 2.00
N SER A 105 2.85 -3.62 2.94
CA SER A 105 2.38 -4.89 3.47
C SER A 105 1.94 -4.70 4.90
N ILE A 106 0.78 -5.26 5.26
CA ILE A 106 0.34 -5.24 6.64
C ILE A 106 1.19 -6.25 7.40
N ALA A 107 1.71 -5.82 8.53
CA ALA A 107 2.57 -6.64 9.37
C ALA A 107 1.80 -7.14 10.59
N THR A 108 2.09 -8.37 10.96
CA THR A 108 1.64 -8.93 12.24
C THR A 108 2.85 -8.90 13.15
N VAL A 109 2.79 -8.05 14.17
CA VAL A 109 3.92 -7.83 15.06
C VAL A 109 3.98 -8.97 16.07
N GLY A 110 5.14 -9.63 16.12
CA GLY A 110 5.40 -10.68 17.10
C GLY A 110 6.03 -10.12 18.37
N GLU A 111 6.47 -11.01 19.23
CA GLU A 111 7.13 -10.61 20.49
C GLU A 111 8.50 -9.98 20.21
N SER A 112 9.09 -10.29 19.07
CA SER A 112 10.36 -9.74 18.65
C SER A 112 10.29 -9.39 17.18
N VAL A 113 11.28 -8.64 16.71
CA VAL A 113 11.38 -8.31 15.28
C VAL A 113 11.43 -9.59 14.44
N GLN A 114 12.10 -10.62 14.94
CA GLN A 114 12.24 -11.88 14.22
C GLN A 114 10.92 -12.64 14.08
N ASP A 115 9.98 -12.40 14.98
CA ASP A 115 8.68 -13.05 14.96
C ASP A 115 7.62 -12.23 14.22
N THR A 116 7.99 -11.06 13.73
CA THR A 116 7.09 -10.19 12.99
C THR A 116 7.03 -10.66 11.55
N THR A 117 5.82 -10.81 11.02
CA THR A 117 5.59 -11.26 9.65
C THR A 117 4.85 -10.18 8.87
N ALA A 118 5.01 -10.21 7.55
CA ALA A 118 4.32 -9.29 6.66
C ALA A 118 3.54 -10.06 5.62
N ASN A 119 2.36 -9.55 5.28
CA ASN A 119 1.51 -10.19 4.30
C ASN A 119 1.90 -9.74 2.89
N LEU A 120 2.69 -10.57 2.22
CA LEU A 120 3.17 -10.27 0.87
C LEU A 120 2.19 -10.69 -0.22
N MET A 121 1.17 -11.46 0.13
CA MET A 121 0.17 -11.94 -0.84
C MET A 121 -0.97 -10.95 -1.06
N SER A 122 -1.13 -10.02 -0.15
CA SER A 122 -2.25 -9.07 -0.20
C SER A 122 -1.78 -7.66 0.09
N PRO A 123 -0.93 -7.11 -0.79
CA PRO A 123 -0.37 -5.78 -0.53
C PRO A 123 -1.41 -4.67 -0.66
N LEU A 124 -1.12 -3.58 0.01
CA LEU A 124 -1.87 -2.33 -0.12
C LEU A 124 -1.17 -1.50 -1.19
N ILE A 125 -1.89 -1.14 -2.23
CA ILE A 125 -1.35 -0.31 -3.29
C ILE A 125 -1.99 1.07 -3.15
N VAL A 126 -1.15 2.10 -3.03
CA VAL A 126 -1.60 3.46 -2.78
C VAL A 126 -1.02 4.39 -3.82
N ASN A 127 -1.89 5.16 -4.46
CA ASN A 127 -1.46 6.23 -5.34
C ASN A 127 -1.34 7.50 -4.51
N LEU A 128 -0.11 7.96 -4.29
CA LEU A 128 0.15 9.12 -3.45
C LEU A 128 -0.25 10.44 -4.10
N LYS A 129 -0.59 10.42 -5.39
CA LYS A 129 -1.07 11.61 -6.08
C LYS A 129 -2.58 11.77 -5.88
N SER A 130 -3.33 10.71 -6.13
CA SER A 130 -4.79 10.74 -5.97
C SER A 130 -5.23 10.45 -4.54
N MET A 131 -4.34 9.90 -3.72
CA MET A 131 -4.63 9.44 -2.35
C MET A 131 -5.72 8.38 -2.32
N LEU A 132 -5.69 7.51 -3.32
CA LEU A 132 -6.57 6.35 -3.39
C LEU A 132 -5.74 5.10 -3.16
N GLY A 133 -6.31 4.15 -2.45
CA GLY A 133 -5.65 2.89 -2.16
C GLY A 133 -6.57 1.71 -2.33
N GLU A 134 -5.98 0.55 -2.49
CA GLU A 134 -6.71 -0.70 -2.57
C GLU A 134 -5.83 -1.85 -2.14
N GLN A 135 -6.40 -2.80 -1.43
CA GLN A 135 -5.70 -4.03 -1.12
C GLN A 135 -6.03 -5.04 -2.22
N VAL A 136 -4.99 -5.63 -2.78
CA VAL A 136 -5.16 -6.63 -3.84
C VAL A 136 -4.67 -7.97 -3.34
N ILE A 137 -5.18 -9.04 -3.96
CA ILE A 137 -4.73 -10.40 -3.67
C ILE A 137 -3.92 -10.87 -4.86
N LEU A 138 -2.67 -11.27 -4.62
CA LEU A 138 -1.79 -11.74 -5.68
C LEU A 138 -2.04 -13.23 -5.88
N GLU A 139 -2.69 -13.55 -6.98
CA GLU A 139 -2.88 -14.94 -7.37
C GLU A 139 -1.61 -15.48 -8.00
N ASN A 140 -1.34 -16.75 -7.79
CA ASN A 140 -0.16 -17.41 -8.35
C ASN A 140 1.16 -16.82 -7.87
N SER A 141 1.15 -16.21 -6.70
CA SER A 141 2.36 -15.63 -6.12
C SER A 141 3.21 -16.70 -5.46
N THR A 142 4.53 -16.47 -5.45
CA THR A 142 5.46 -17.31 -4.70
C THR A 142 5.87 -16.68 -3.37
N TYR A 143 5.33 -15.54 -3.06
CA TYR A 143 5.66 -14.81 -1.82
C TYR A 143 5.03 -15.36 -0.56
#